data_2a28aea8baf00473db2f0afe6ace9320
#
_entry.id   2a28aea8baf00473db2f0afe6ace9320
#
_cell.length_a   1.000
_cell.length_b   1.000
_cell.length_c   1.000
_cell.angle_alpha   90.00
_cell.angle_beta   90.00
_cell.angle_gamma   90.00
#
_symmetry.space_group_name_H-M   'P 1'
#
loop_
_entity.id
_entity.type
_entity.pdbx_description
1 polymer ?
#
loop_
_entity_poly.entity_id
_entity_poly.type
_entity_poly.pdbx_seq_one_letter_code
_entity_poly.pdbx_strand_id
1 'polypeptide(L)'
;MGVTIKHFIGTYVDDLRWFGRRYYNPEAFAVRQSPKAQGVFTVQYPEEKLVTPEEFRYIPFLIYDELEDGTRQDRCTSCGICAKVCPPQCIWIVRSDDPETGRPIPEPAEFFIDVDICMNCGLCSEFCPFEAIRMDNDYEISTYDRLSDNIYNKAKLDKPASYYASIRPRNYAVDEAAIAEKQAKKAAKEAARKQRQQEKNQTSDG
;
A
#
# COMPACT_ATOMS: atom_id res chain seq x y z
N MET A 1 -15.84 -25.73 -30.67
CA MET A 1 -15.30 -25.14 -31.91
C MET A 1 -15.72 -23.69 -32.15
N GLY A 2 -16.97 -23.26 -31.91
CA GLY A 2 -17.39 -21.86 -32.18
C GLY A 2 -16.60 -20.76 -31.46
N VAL A 3 -16.19 -20.97 -30.22
CA VAL A 3 -15.42 -19.98 -29.44
C VAL A 3 -14.02 -19.76 -30.04
N THR A 4 -13.33 -20.85 -30.41
CA THR A 4 -11.99 -20.78 -30.99
C THR A 4 -11.99 -20.07 -32.34
N ILE A 5 -12.98 -20.36 -33.21
CA ILE A 5 -13.13 -19.70 -34.51
C ILE A 5 -13.44 -18.21 -34.32
N LYS A 6 -14.27 -17.86 -33.35
CA LYS A 6 -14.59 -16.46 -33.04
C LYS A 6 -13.33 -15.69 -32.61
N HIS A 7 -12.49 -16.27 -31.74
CA HIS A 7 -11.23 -15.65 -31.33
C HIS A 7 -10.24 -15.53 -32.47
N PHE A 8 -10.12 -16.56 -33.30
CA PHE A 8 -9.28 -16.53 -34.49
C PHE A 8 -9.67 -15.40 -35.45
N ILE A 9 -10.95 -15.28 -35.78
CA ILE A 9 -11.44 -14.18 -36.64
C ILE A 9 -11.25 -12.83 -35.94
N GLY A 10 -11.52 -12.71 -34.64
CA GLY A 10 -11.35 -11.50 -33.85
C GLY A 10 -9.92 -10.97 -33.90
N THR A 11 -8.91 -11.84 -33.95
CA THR A 11 -7.50 -11.45 -34.07
C THR A 11 -7.24 -10.60 -35.30
N TYR A 12 -7.77 -11.01 -36.44
CA TYR A 12 -7.57 -10.30 -37.71
C TYR A 12 -8.44 -9.02 -37.79
N VAL A 13 -9.67 -9.07 -37.26
CA VAL A 13 -10.58 -7.90 -37.27
C VAL A 13 -10.01 -6.76 -36.45
N ASP A 14 -9.41 -7.03 -35.30
CA ASP A 14 -8.79 -6.02 -34.46
C ASP A 14 -7.58 -5.38 -35.15
N ASP A 15 -6.74 -6.15 -35.82
CA ASP A 15 -5.60 -5.62 -36.57
C ASP A 15 -6.02 -4.73 -37.73
N LEU A 16 -7.07 -5.10 -38.47
CA LEU A 16 -7.66 -4.26 -39.54
C LEU A 16 -8.22 -2.94 -38.97
N ARG A 17 -8.86 -2.97 -37.81
CA ARG A 17 -9.43 -1.78 -37.17
C ARG A 17 -8.37 -0.74 -36.81
N TRP A 18 -7.18 -1.17 -36.44
CA TRP A 18 -6.10 -0.29 -36.01
C TRP A 18 -5.09 0.02 -37.11
N PHE A 19 -5.17 -0.60 -38.31
CA PHE A 19 -4.27 -0.40 -39.44
C PHE A 19 -2.77 -0.41 -39.07
N GLY A 20 -2.33 -1.36 -38.28
CA GLY A 20 -0.94 -1.47 -37.81
C GLY A 20 -0.53 -0.46 -36.73
N ARG A 21 -1.38 0.51 -36.37
CA ARG A 21 -1.09 1.48 -35.29
C ARG A 21 -1.22 0.87 -33.89
N ARG A 22 -1.70 -0.35 -33.79
CA ARG A 22 -1.91 -1.07 -32.54
C ARG A 22 -0.65 -1.17 -31.67
N TYR A 23 0.51 -1.23 -32.31
CA TYR A 23 1.80 -1.42 -31.63
C TYR A 23 2.55 -0.12 -31.34
N TYR A 24 2.19 0.99 -31.98
CA TYR A 24 2.95 2.24 -31.90
C TYR A 24 2.17 3.38 -31.22
N ASN A 25 0.92 3.15 -30.84
CA ASN A 25 0.09 4.17 -30.22
C ASN A 25 -0.17 3.84 -28.74
N PRO A 26 0.10 4.76 -27.77
CA PRO A 26 -0.19 4.56 -26.36
C PRO A 26 -1.67 4.24 -26.06
N GLU A 27 -2.59 4.86 -26.80
CA GLU A 27 -4.04 4.58 -26.65
C GLU A 27 -4.38 3.15 -27.06
N ALA A 28 -3.79 2.68 -28.16
CA ALA A 28 -3.97 1.32 -28.64
C ALA A 28 -3.33 0.30 -27.66
N PHE A 29 -2.22 0.67 -27.01
CA PHE A 29 -1.60 -0.14 -25.96
C PHE A 29 -2.51 -0.30 -24.75
N ALA A 30 -3.11 0.80 -24.27
CA ALA A 30 -4.07 0.76 -23.18
C ALA A 30 -5.30 -0.12 -23.50
N VAL A 31 -5.79 -0.08 -24.76
CA VAL A 31 -6.88 -0.96 -25.21
C VAL A 31 -6.44 -2.42 -25.26
N ARG A 32 -5.22 -2.71 -25.72
CA ARG A 32 -4.65 -4.09 -25.73
C ARG A 32 -4.56 -4.69 -24.34
N GLN A 33 -4.25 -3.88 -23.32
CA GLN A 33 -4.16 -4.32 -21.92
C GLN A 33 -5.54 -4.46 -21.25
N SER A 34 -6.59 -3.98 -21.87
CA SER A 34 -7.93 -4.02 -21.30
C SER A 34 -8.60 -5.38 -21.51
N PRO A 35 -9.57 -5.76 -20.67
CA PRO A 35 -10.35 -6.99 -20.86
C PRO A 35 -11.24 -6.96 -22.12
N LYS A 36 -11.32 -5.83 -22.83
CA LYS A 36 -12.04 -5.66 -24.10
C LYS A 36 -11.17 -5.99 -25.32
N ALA A 37 -9.87 -6.21 -25.12
CA ALA A 37 -8.98 -6.58 -26.21
C ALA A 37 -9.35 -7.94 -26.77
N GLN A 38 -9.35 -8.04 -28.11
CA GLN A 38 -9.54 -9.29 -28.83
C GLN A 38 -8.30 -9.51 -29.71
N GLY A 39 -7.82 -10.77 -29.77
CA GLY A 39 -6.73 -11.13 -30.63
C GLY A 39 -5.40 -11.36 -29.92
N VAL A 40 -4.30 -11.33 -30.68
CA VAL A 40 -2.95 -11.56 -30.14
C VAL A 40 -2.52 -10.39 -29.27
N PHE A 41 -2.12 -10.72 -28.05
CA PHE A 41 -1.64 -9.77 -27.07
C PHE A 41 -0.15 -10.04 -26.82
N THR A 42 0.70 -9.13 -27.24
CA THR A 42 2.15 -9.14 -26.99
C THR A 42 2.57 -7.86 -26.30
N VAL A 43 3.43 -7.96 -25.30
CA VAL A 43 4.07 -6.84 -24.62
C VAL A 43 5.55 -6.92 -24.90
N GLN A 44 6.13 -5.85 -25.41
CA GLN A 44 7.56 -5.77 -25.72
C GLN A 44 8.31 -5.28 -24.46
N TYR A 45 8.46 -6.18 -23.52
CA TYR A 45 9.26 -5.90 -22.32
C TYR A 45 10.76 -5.81 -22.70
N PRO A 46 11.54 -4.83 -22.18
CA PRO A 46 11.19 -3.89 -21.09
C PRO A 46 10.59 -2.55 -21.54
N GLU A 47 10.49 -2.28 -22.85
CA GLU A 47 10.00 -1.01 -23.41
C GLU A 47 8.51 -0.80 -23.09
N GLU A 48 7.74 -1.88 -23.13
CA GLU A 48 6.34 -1.91 -22.74
C GLU A 48 6.16 -2.74 -21.48
N LYS A 49 5.45 -2.21 -20.48
CA LYS A 49 5.12 -2.91 -19.24
C LYS A 49 3.62 -3.01 -19.06
N LEU A 50 3.16 -4.16 -18.59
CA LEU A 50 1.77 -4.32 -18.17
C LEU A 50 1.48 -3.46 -16.94
N VAL A 51 0.33 -2.79 -16.97
CA VAL A 51 -0.18 -2.12 -15.77
C VAL A 51 -0.58 -3.17 -14.76
N THR A 52 0.03 -3.13 -13.59
CA THR A 52 -0.32 -4.02 -12.48
C THR A 52 -1.74 -3.71 -11.97
N PRO A 53 -2.55 -4.72 -11.68
CA PRO A 53 -3.87 -4.48 -11.09
C PRO A 53 -3.72 -3.87 -9.69
N GLU A 54 -4.73 -3.10 -9.27
CA GLU A 54 -4.75 -2.43 -7.96
C GLU A 54 -4.57 -3.40 -6.78
N GLU A 55 -5.04 -4.64 -6.92
CA GLU A 55 -4.93 -5.69 -5.90
C GLU A 55 -3.62 -6.50 -5.99
N PHE A 56 -2.67 -6.06 -6.80
CA PHE A 56 -1.36 -6.72 -6.91
C PHE A 56 -0.61 -6.66 -5.56
N ARG A 57 0.00 -7.77 -5.15
CA ARG A 57 0.71 -7.88 -3.87
C ARG A 57 2.17 -8.19 -4.14
N TYR A 58 3.04 -7.28 -3.73
CA TYR A 58 4.47 -7.52 -3.76
C TYR A 58 5.12 -7.08 -2.45
N ILE A 59 6.19 -6.30 -2.45
CA ILE A 59 6.86 -5.90 -1.21
C ILE A 59 5.97 -4.95 -0.42
N PRO A 60 5.81 -5.15 0.89
CA PRO A 60 5.12 -4.20 1.73
C PRO A 60 5.95 -2.93 1.93
N PHE A 61 5.28 -1.78 2.00
CA PHE A 61 5.87 -0.48 2.30
C PHE A 61 5.12 0.22 3.45
N LEU A 62 5.78 1.19 4.09
CA LEU A 62 5.22 1.98 5.16
C LEU A 62 4.70 3.31 4.60
N ILE A 63 3.54 3.75 5.13
CA ILE A 63 2.93 5.00 4.73
C ILE A 63 3.21 6.06 5.78
N TYR A 64 3.62 7.25 5.33
CA TYR A 64 3.65 8.47 6.12
C TYR A 64 2.78 9.56 5.50
N ASP A 65 2.22 10.39 6.35
CA ASP A 65 1.45 11.56 5.95
C ASP A 65 2.34 12.80 5.96
N GLU A 66 2.18 13.65 4.95
CA GLU A 66 2.82 14.96 4.88
C GLU A 66 1.83 15.99 5.42
N LEU A 67 2.19 16.64 6.52
CA LEU A 67 1.40 17.72 7.10
C LEU A 67 1.60 19.02 6.30
N GLU A 68 0.66 19.94 6.43
CA GLU A 68 0.71 21.26 5.75
C GLU A 68 2.00 22.05 6.06
N ASP A 69 2.61 21.81 7.21
CA ASP A 69 3.88 22.39 7.64
C ASP A 69 5.11 21.73 6.99
N GLY A 70 4.93 20.74 6.10
CA GLY A 70 6.02 19.96 5.55
C GLY A 70 6.62 18.93 6.52
N THR A 71 6.04 18.78 7.70
CA THR A 71 6.46 17.79 8.69
C THR A 71 5.92 16.42 8.30
N ARG A 72 6.75 15.41 8.43
CA ARG A 72 6.38 14.01 8.17
C ARG A 72 5.78 13.39 9.44
N GLN A 73 4.65 12.71 9.30
CA GLN A 73 4.02 11.93 10.35
C GLN A 73 3.89 10.46 9.92
N ASP A 74 4.56 9.57 10.63
CA ASP A 74 4.46 8.13 10.39
C ASP A 74 3.12 7.59 10.90
N ARG A 75 2.42 6.79 10.08
CA ARG A 75 1.20 6.09 10.52
C ARG A 75 1.52 4.90 11.42
N CYS A 76 2.73 4.37 11.32
CA CYS A 76 3.17 3.20 12.09
C CYS A 76 3.39 3.56 13.56
N THR A 77 2.78 2.80 14.47
CA THR A 77 2.88 2.97 15.92
C THR A 77 3.75 1.92 16.60
N SER A 78 4.56 1.18 15.87
CA SER A 78 5.43 0.10 16.39
C SER A 78 4.69 -0.95 17.23
N CYS A 79 3.42 -1.22 16.94
CA CYS A 79 2.61 -2.16 17.73
C CYS A 79 3.05 -3.63 17.59
N GLY A 80 3.84 -3.96 16.57
CA GLY A 80 4.40 -5.30 16.35
C GLY A 80 3.41 -6.35 15.82
N ILE A 81 2.18 -5.97 15.48
CA ILE A 81 1.17 -6.93 14.97
C ILE A 81 1.64 -7.53 13.64
N CYS A 82 2.14 -6.70 12.71
CA CYS A 82 2.64 -7.15 11.41
C CYS A 82 3.78 -8.18 11.54
N ALA A 83 4.69 -8.01 12.48
CA ALA A 83 5.76 -8.97 12.76
C ALA A 83 5.21 -10.30 13.32
N LYS A 84 4.19 -10.23 14.20
CA LYS A 84 3.58 -11.43 14.81
C LYS A 84 2.76 -12.27 13.83
N VAL A 85 2.08 -11.63 12.88
CA VAL A 85 1.23 -12.32 11.88
C VAL A 85 2.03 -12.77 10.66
N CYS A 86 3.29 -12.36 10.54
CA CYS A 86 4.16 -12.71 9.43
C CYS A 86 4.57 -14.20 9.50
N PRO A 87 4.17 -15.07 8.53
CA PRO A 87 4.50 -16.49 8.59
C PRO A 87 6.00 -16.76 8.52
N PRO A 88 6.78 -16.13 7.61
CA PRO A 88 8.23 -16.30 7.57
C PRO A 88 8.98 -15.46 8.61
N GLN A 89 8.28 -14.62 9.40
CA GLN A 89 8.86 -13.73 10.40
C GLN A 89 9.97 -12.82 9.84
N CYS A 90 9.74 -12.25 8.68
CA CYS A 90 10.71 -11.41 7.96
C CYS A 90 10.66 -9.93 8.36
N ILE A 91 9.95 -9.56 9.44
CA ILE A 91 9.76 -8.17 9.87
C ILE A 91 10.36 -7.97 11.26
N TRP A 92 11.26 -6.99 11.40
CA TRP A 92 11.83 -6.56 12.67
C TRP A 92 11.53 -5.10 12.92
N ILE A 93 11.16 -4.78 14.15
CA ILE A 93 10.76 -3.43 14.56
C ILE A 93 11.49 -3.07 15.85
N VAL A 94 12.18 -1.95 15.83
CA VAL A 94 12.76 -1.31 17.01
C VAL A 94 11.92 -0.09 17.34
N ARG A 95 11.42 0.00 18.56
CA ARG A 95 10.67 1.16 19.04
C ARG A 95 11.58 2.33 19.30
N SER A 96 11.06 3.53 19.10
CA SER A 96 11.67 4.76 19.58
C SER A 96 11.43 4.92 21.08
N ASP A 97 12.44 5.40 21.78
CA ASP A 97 12.33 5.82 23.17
C ASP A 97 12.45 7.34 23.24
N ASP A 98 11.72 7.97 24.14
CA ASP A 98 11.81 9.39 24.43
C ASP A 98 13.18 9.71 25.04
N PRO A 99 13.98 10.60 24.44
CA PRO A 99 15.32 10.90 24.91
C PRO A 99 15.38 11.52 26.30
N GLU A 100 14.30 12.16 26.77
CA GLU A 100 14.26 12.80 28.09
C GLU A 100 13.76 11.85 29.18
N THR A 101 12.75 11.04 28.88
CA THR A 101 12.06 10.20 29.88
C THR A 101 12.43 8.71 29.80
N GLY A 102 13.09 8.27 28.71
CA GLY A 102 13.38 6.85 28.42
C GLY A 102 12.12 6.00 28.25
N ARG A 103 10.95 6.61 28.02
CA ARG A 103 9.70 5.88 27.81
C ARG A 103 9.51 5.56 26.34
N PRO A 104 8.97 4.37 26.01
CA PRO A 104 8.72 4.03 24.62
C PRO A 104 7.65 4.94 24.00
N ILE A 105 7.99 5.53 22.86
CA ILE A 105 7.09 6.34 22.03
C ILE A 105 6.41 5.43 21.00
N PRO A 106 5.17 5.73 20.59
CA PRO A 106 4.46 4.93 19.57
C PRO A 106 4.94 5.26 18.15
N GLU A 107 6.25 5.16 17.92
CA GLU A 107 6.90 5.37 16.64
C GLU A 107 8.03 4.34 16.44
N PRO A 108 8.28 3.90 15.20
CA PRO A 108 9.40 3.02 14.91
C PRO A 108 10.71 3.82 14.78
N ALA A 109 11.71 3.54 15.64
CA ALA A 109 13.07 4.01 15.40
C ALA A 109 13.64 3.33 14.17
N GLU A 110 13.47 2.00 14.09
CA GLU A 110 13.90 1.20 12.96
C GLU A 110 12.83 0.20 12.58
N PHE A 111 12.73 -0.06 11.28
CA PHE A 111 11.84 -1.05 10.73
C PHE A 111 12.55 -1.75 9.57
N PHE A 112 12.59 -3.07 9.61
CA PHE A 112 13.27 -3.87 8.60
C PHE A 112 12.36 -4.96 8.05
N ILE A 113 12.47 -5.20 6.76
CA ILE A 113 11.85 -6.33 6.08
C ILE A 113 12.92 -7.02 5.24
N ASP A 114 13.13 -8.32 5.48
CA ASP A 114 13.90 -9.17 4.58
C ASP A 114 12.99 -9.60 3.42
N VAL A 115 13.23 -9.00 2.24
CA VAL A 115 12.38 -9.24 1.06
C VAL A 115 12.67 -10.57 0.38
N ASP A 116 13.83 -11.20 0.65
CA ASP A 116 14.17 -12.51 0.08
C ASP A 116 13.36 -13.65 0.70
N ILE A 117 12.99 -13.51 1.97
CA ILE A 117 12.17 -14.50 2.66
C ILE A 117 10.70 -14.09 2.74
N CYS A 118 10.38 -12.84 2.34
CA CYS A 118 9.02 -12.36 2.29
C CYS A 118 8.22 -13.11 1.20
N MET A 119 7.12 -13.76 1.59
CA MET A 119 6.26 -14.48 0.66
C MET A 119 5.15 -13.63 0.03
N ASN A 120 5.19 -12.31 0.20
CA ASN A 120 4.26 -11.33 -0.37
C ASN A 120 2.78 -11.64 -0.12
N CYS A 121 2.48 -12.31 1.01
CA CYS A 121 1.12 -12.77 1.33
C CYS A 121 0.15 -11.63 1.69
N GLY A 122 0.66 -10.46 2.13
CA GLY A 122 -0.15 -9.29 2.48
C GLY A 122 -0.78 -9.32 3.86
N LEU A 123 -0.56 -10.36 4.68
CA LEU A 123 -1.12 -10.43 6.04
C LEU A 123 -0.71 -9.25 6.92
N CYS A 124 0.53 -8.76 6.79
CA CYS A 124 1.00 -7.58 7.50
C CYS A 124 0.15 -6.33 7.18
N SER A 125 -0.30 -6.20 5.93
CA SER A 125 -1.17 -5.12 5.49
C SER A 125 -2.62 -5.29 5.99
N GLU A 126 -3.16 -6.51 5.92
CA GLU A 126 -4.54 -6.80 6.31
C GLU A 126 -4.76 -6.66 7.83
N PHE A 127 -3.77 -7.05 8.63
CA PHE A 127 -3.87 -6.99 10.09
C PHE A 127 -3.38 -5.67 10.71
N CYS A 128 -2.97 -4.69 9.91
CA CYS A 128 -2.54 -3.39 10.43
C CYS A 128 -3.75 -2.54 10.85
N PRO A 129 -3.92 -2.22 12.16
CA PRO A 129 -5.07 -1.44 12.61
C PRO A 129 -4.96 0.06 12.32
N PHE A 130 -3.76 0.51 11.88
CA PHE A 130 -3.44 1.92 11.63
C PHE A 130 -3.34 2.25 10.14
N GLU A 131 -3.60 1.29 9.25
CA GLU A 131 -3.46 1.45 7.80
C GLU A 131 -2.05 1.96 7.40
N ALA A 132 -1.03 1.57 8.19
CA ALA A 132 0.33 2.08 8.09
C ALA A 132 1.23 1.29 7.14
N ILE A 133 0.86 0.05 6.82
CA ILE A 133 1.62 -0.82 5.92
C ILE A 133 0.71 -1.30 4.80
N ARG A 134 1.19 -1.19 3.56
CA ARG A 134 0.46 -1.59 2.35
C ARG A 134 1.39 -2.31 1.39
N MET A 135 0.81 -3.02 0.41
CA MET A 135 1.56 -3.78 -0.59
C MET A 135 1.86 -2.91 -1.81
N ASP A 136 3.09 -2.96 -2.28
CA ASP A 136 3.55 -2.22 -3.45
C ASP A 136 3.18 -2.93 -4.76
N ASN A 137 3.27 -2.16 -5.85
CA ASN A 137 3.13 -2.64 -7.22
C ASN A 137 4.48 -2.80 -7.92
N ASP A 138 5.58 -2.33 -7.29
CA ASP A 138 6.92 -2.45 -7.83
C ASP A 138 7.45 -3.87 -7.61
N TYR A 139 7.68 -4.59 -8.71
CA TYR A 139 8.09 -6.00 -8.72
C TYR A 139 9.48 -6.23 -9.35
N GLU A 140 10.08 -5.20 -9.91
CA GLU A 140 11.37 -5.31 -10.58
C GLU A 140 12.52 -5.13 -9.58
N ILE A 141 12.86 -6.22 -8.87
CA ILE A 141 13.96 -6.24 -7.93
C ILE A 141 15.10 -7.06 -8.52
N SER A 142 16.22 -6.39 -8.69
CA SER A 142 17.45 -7.02 -9.16
C SER A 142 18.61 -6.47 -8.35
N THR A 143 19.28 -7.33 -7.60
CA THR A 143 20.40 -6.96 -6.73
C THR A 143 21.52 -7.96 -6.87
N TYR A 144 22.76 -7.52 -6.58
CA TYR A 144 23.93 -8.39 -6.57
C TYR A 144 24.27 -8.93 -5.18
N ASP A 145 23.85 -8.22 -4.14
CA ASP A 145 24.13 -8.61 -2.74
C ASP A 145 22.81 -8.72 -1.96
N ARG A 146 22.59 -9.91 -1.43
CA ARG A 146 21.41 -10.22 -0.64
C ARG A 146 21.35 -9.42 0.66
N LEU A 147 22.44 -9.37 1.40
CA LEU A 147 22.43 -8.85 2.78
C LEU A 147 22.35 -7.32 2.82
N SER A 148 23.00 -6.62 1.88
CA SER A 148 22.98 -5.16 1.85
C SER A 148 21.73 -4.61 1.17
N ASP A 149 21.26 -5.29 0.13
CA ASP A 149 20.28 -4.70 -0.79
C ASP A 149 18.85 -5.17 -0.52
N ASN A 150 18.67 -6.39 -0.03
CA ASN A 150 17.37 -7.03 0.14
C ASN A 150 16.82 -6.98 1.57
N ILE A 151 17.60 -6.46 2.53
CA ILE A 151 17.07 -6.09 3.84
C ILE A 151 16.64 -4.62 3.76
N TYR A 152 15.36 -4.40 3.52
CA TYR A 152 14.81 -3.06 3.40
C TYR A 152 14.66 -2.42 4.77
N ASN A 153 15.36 -1.32 4.97
CA ASN A 153 15.24 -0.49 6.16
C ASN A 153 14.05 0.48 6.06
N LYS A 154 13.72 1.14 7.16
CA LYS A 154 12.62 2.10 7.24
C LYS A 154 12.70 3.14 6.11
N ALA A 155 13.85 3.73 5.85
CA ALA A 155 14.02 4.77 4.83
C ALA A 155 13.67 4.28 3.41
N LYS A 156 13.95 3.01 3.09
CA LYS A 156 13.61 2.39 1.81
C LYS A 156 12.13 1.99 1.74
N LEU A 157 11.54 1.66 2.88
CA LEU A 157 10.14 1.23 2.98
C LEU A 157 9.16 2.41 3.03
N ASP A 158 9.60 3.58 3.50
CA ASP A 158 8.73 4.72 3.71
C ASP A 158 8.34 5.39 2.39
N LYS A 159 7.03 5.45 2.13
CA LYS A 159 6.47 6.13 0.97
C LYS A 159 5.34 7.07 1.39
N PRO A 160 5.18 8.23 0.71
CA PRO A 160 4.11 9.18 1.06
C PRO A 160 2.72 8.61 0.75
N ALA A 161 1.72 9.10 1.46
CA ALA A 161 0.31 8.73 1.22
C ALA A 161 -0.13 9.05 -0.22
N SER A 162 0.43 10.09 -0.84
CA SER A 162 0.21 10.44 -2.25
C SER A 162 0.64 9.33 -3.22
N TYR A 163 1.76 8.65 -2.93
CA TYR A 163 2.19 7.48 -3.70
C TYR A 163 1.17 6.35 -3.60
N TYR A 164 0.70 6.04 -2.38
CA TYR A 164 -0.33 5.02 -2.18
C TYR A 164 -1.62 5.34 -2.95
N ALA A 165 -2.07 6.60 -2.90
CA ALA A 165 -3.22 7.06 -3.67
C ALA A 165 -3.05 6.87 -5.18
N SER A 166 -1.83 7.02 -5.71
CA SER A 166 -1.54 6.86 -7.14
C SER A 166 -1.61 5.42 -7.62
N ILE A 167 -1.12 4.47 -6.81
CA ILE A 167 -1.08 3.05 -7.19
C ILE A 167 -2.37 2.29 -6.86
N ARG A 168 -3.14 2.74 -5.84
CA ARG A 168 -4.36 2.08 -5.33
C ARG A 168 -5.45 3.07 -4.97
N PRO A 169 -6.02 3.81 -5.93
CA PRO A 169 -6.94 4.91 -5.66
C PRO A 169 -8.22 4.47 -4.94
N ARG A 170 -8.77 3.29 -5.26
CA ARG A 170 -9.99 2.77 -4.60
C ARG A 170 -9.71 2.34 -3.17
N ASN A 171 -8.62 1.60 -2.95
CA ASN A 171 -8.23 1.15 -1.63
C ASN A 171 -7.87 2.33 -0.73
N TYR A 172 -7.16 3.32 -1.27
CA TYR A 172 -6.85 4.56 -0.56
C TYR A 172 -8.12 5.28 -0.08
N ALA A 173 -9.12 5.43 -0.94
CA ALA A 173 -10.39 6.08 -0.56
C ALA A 173 -11.12 5.33 0.56
N VAL A 174 -11.09 3.99 0.55
CA VAL A 174 -11.69 3.15 1.61
C VAL A 174 -10.92 3.32 2.92
N ASP A 175 -9.60 3.30 2.87
CA ASP A 175 -8.75 3.45 4.05
C ASP A 175 -8.91 4.83 4.70
N GLU A 176 -8.94 5.91 3.91
CA GLU A 176 -9.17 7.27 4.41
C GLU A 176 -10.55 7.41 5.06
N ALA A 177 -11.58 6.84 4.46
CA ALA A 177 -12.91 6.82 5.07
C ALA A 177 -12.91 6.06 6.41
N ALA A 178 -12.22 4.93 6.51
CA ALA A 178 -12.09 4.17 7.74
C ALA A 178 -11.29 4.92 8.82
N ILE A 179 -10.22 5.61 8.44
CA ILE A 179 -9.44 6.47 9.34
C ILE A 179 -10.30 7.61 9.87
N ALA A 180 -11.02 8.31 8.99
CA ALA A 180 -11.91 9.41 9.37
C ALA A 180 -13.01 8.94 10.34
N GLU A 181 -13.61 7.77 10.09
CA GLU A 181 -14.61 7.20 11.01
C GLU A 181 -14.02 6.85 12.38
N LYS A 182 -12.81 6.25 12.41
CA LYS A 182 -12.09 5.96 13.67
C LYS A 182 -11.79 7.24 14.46
N GLN A 183 -11.35 8.29 13.79
CA GLN A 183 -11.06 9.60 14.38
C GLN A 183 -12.34 10.26 14.93
N ALA A 184 -13.43 10.25 14.17
CA ALA A 184 -14.72 10.79 14.60
C ALA A 184 -15.24 10.06 15.86
N LYS A 185 -15.16 8.71 15.88
CA LYS A 185 -15.52 7.91 17.05
C LYS A 185 -14.65 8.22 18.28
N LYS A 186 -13.35 8.45 18.08
CA LYS A 186 -12.42 8.83 19.15
C LYS A 186 -12.76 10.20 19.71
N ALA A 187 -12.97 11.19 18.85
CA ALA A 187 -13.37 12.56 19.25
C ALA A 187 -14.69 12.56 20.01
N ALA A 188 -15.70 11.81 19.56
CA ALA A 188 -16.99 11.68 20.26
C ALA A 188 -16.83 11.06 21.66
N LYS A 189 -15.99 10.02 21.80
CA LYS A 189 -15.70 9.41 23.12
C LYS A 189 -14.97 10.38 24.06
N GLU A 190 -14.04 11.15 23.55
CA GLU A 190 -13.31 12.15 24.33
C GLU A 190 -14.24 13.30 24.79
N ALA A 191 -15.11 13.77 23.90
CA ALA A 191 -16.12 14.77 24.23
C ALA A 191 -17.08 14.26 25.34
N ALA A 192 -17.59 13.05 25.19
CA ALA A 192 -18.45 12.43 26.22
C ALA A 192 -17.73 12.24 27.56
N ARG A 193 -16.43 11.90 27.55
CA ARG A 193 -15.61 11.76 28.75
C ARG A 193 -15.43 13.11 29.46
N LYS A 194 -15.15 14.17 28.68
CA LYS A 194 -15.02 15.55 29.22
C LYS A 194 -16.33 16.02 29.84
N GLN A 195 -17.47 15.78 29.21
CA GLN A 195 -18.79 16.13 29.76
C GLN A 195 -19.06 15.44 31.10
N ARG A 196 -18.86 14.12 31.17
CA ARG A 196 -19.01 13.35 32.42
C ARG A 196 -18.08 13.82 33.55
N GLN A 197 -16.91 14.31 33.20
CA GLN A 197 -15.94 14.83 34.17
C GLN A 197 -16.36 16.19 34.71
N GLN A 198 -16.93 17.06 33.85
CA GLN A 198 -17.52 18.34 34.26
C GLN A 198 -18.75 18.17 35.14
N GLU A 199 -19.65 17.23 34.82
CA GLU A 199 -20.81 16.88 35.64
C GLU A 199 -20.39 16.41 37.04
N LYS A 200 -19.35 15.55 37.13
CA LYS A 200 -18.84 15.08 38.42
C LYS A 200 -18.25 16.20 39.29
N ASN A 201 -17.54 17.13 38.68
CA ASN A 201 -16.95 18.25 39.40
C ASN A 201 -18.05 19.22 39.93
N GLN A 202 -19.15 19.42 39.18
CA GLN A 202 -20.28 20.24 39.61
C GLN A 202 -21.09 19.63 40.76
N THR A 203 -21.11 18.29 40.85
CA THR A 203 -21.79 17.58 41.94
C THR A 203 -20.95 17.41 43.19
N SER A 204 -19.65 17.71 43.17
CA SER A 204 -18.77 17.66 44.33
C SER A 204 -18.62 19.03 45.07
N ASP A 205 -19.03 20.13 44.45
CA ASP A 205 -18.98 21.49 45.04
C ASP A 205 -20.33 22.00 45.60
N GLY A 206 -21.33 21.17 45.69
CA GLY A 206 -22.64 21.42 46.30
C GLY A 206 -22.89 20.49 47.49
#